data_99edae911b8ba1d36a37ddd71161232a
#
_entry.id   99edae911b8ba1d36a37ddd71161232a
#
_cell.length_a   1.000
_cell.length_b   1.000
_cell.length_c   1.000
_cell.angle_alpha   90.00
_cell.angle_beta   90.00
_cell.angle_gamma   90.00
#
_symmetry.space_group_name_H-M   'P 1'
#
loop_
_entity.id
_entity.type
_entity.pdbx_description
1 polymer ?
#
loop_
_entity_poly.entity_id
_entity_poly.type
_entity_poly.pdbx_seq_one_letter_code
_entity_poly.pdbx_strand_id
1 'polypeptide(L)'
;LGFKKFTYKECKEKELNLGLDLKGGMNVMLEVQVEDVVKALAGDSQHDPAFVGAIAEANAALKDGTSKDYISDFVKAYQRLSNGGSLAAIFVSPDRKDITLESSDADVEKILKKETDAAIAASFNVLRSRIDHFGVTQPNIQRLPNSHRILVELPGVKEPERVRKLLQGTA
;
A
#
# COMPACT_ATOMS: atom_id res chain seq x y z
N LEU A 1 22.54 43.33 29.85
CA LEU A 1 22.05 42.25 28.98
C LEU A 1 22.36 40.94 29.65
N GLY A 2 21.34 40.35 30.34
CA GLY A 2 21.49 39.10 31.03
C GLY A 2 21.41 37.91 30.05
N PHE A 3 22.44 37.12 29.98
CA PHE A 3 22.42 35.85 29.22
C PHE A 3 21.59 34.82 30.02
N LYS A 4 20.51 34.36 29.47
CA LYS A 4 19.71 33.28 30.04
C LYS A 4 20.47 31.97 29.83
N LYS A 5 20.91 31.31 30.90
CA LYS A 5 21.52 29.99 30.82
C LYS A 5 20.40 28.96 30.69
N PHE A 6 20.45 28.17 29.63
CA PHE A 6 19.54 27.02 29.42
C PHE A 6 20.21 25.75 29.94
N THR A 7 19.41 24.91 30.57
CA THR A 7 19.88 23.55 30.92
C THR A 7 19.94 22.67 29.67
N TYR A 8 20.73 21.60 29.70
CA TYR A 8 20.82 20.64 28.58
C TYR A 8 19.43 20.10 28.19
N LYS A 9 18.56 19.87 29.17
CA LYS A 9 17.19 19.40 28.94
C LYS A 9 16.34 20.43 28.19
N GLU A 10 16.42 21.70 28.57
CA GLU A 10 15.70 22.80 27.86
C GLU A 10 16.24 23.03 26.45
N CYS A 11 17.54 22.82 26.22
CA CYS A 11 18.12 22.86 24.89
C CYS A 11 17.63 21.71 24.02
N LYS A 12 17.49 20.51 24.58
CA LYS A 12 17.00 19.33 23.88
C LYS A 12 15.52 19.42 23.53
N GLU A 13 14.70 20.02 24.42
CA GLU A 13 13.27 20.26 24.17
C GLU A 13 13.03 21.34 23.09
N LYS A 14 14.02 22.21 22.86
CA LYS A 14 13.99 23.27 21.82
C LYS A 14 14.81 22.90 20.59
N GLU A 15 15.31 21.68 20.51
CA GLU A 15 16.03 21.20 19.34
C GLU A 15 15.11 21.27 18.11
N LEU A 16 15.52 22.06 17.11
CA LEU A 16 14.83 22.12 15.85
C LEU A 16 14.83 20.74 15.19
N ASN A 17 13.68 20.25 14.81
CA ASN A 17 13.57 19.04 13.99
C ASN A 17 14.21 19.33 12.63
N LEU A 18 15.51 19.02 12.54
CA LEU A 18 16.24 19.13 11.29
C LEU A 18 15.72 18.08 10.32
N GLY A 19 15.39 18.50 9.10
CA GLY A 19 14.97 17.60 8.04
C GLY A 19 16.03 16.57 7.66
N LEU A 20 15.68 15.62 6.80
CA LEU A 20 16.58 14.55 6.32
C LEU A 20 17.90 15.08 5.76
N ASP A 21 17.88 16.24 5.12
CA ASP A 21 19.06 16.88 4.52
C ASP A 21 20.10 17.34 5.56
N LEU A 22 19.67 17.66 6.77
CA LEU A 22 20.52 18.20 7.82
C LEU A 22 20.97 17.16 8.86
N LYS A 23 20.13 16.14 9.14
CA LYS A 23 20.46 15.05 10.09
C LYS A 23 20.92 13.77 9.39
N GLY A 24 20.83 13.72 8.09
CA GLY A 24 20.92 12.47 7.33
C GLY A 24 19.67 11.61 7.54
N GLY A 25 19.55 10.55 6.82
CA GLY A 25 18.42 9.63 6.95
C GLY A 25 18.08 8.91 5.65
N MET A 26 16.91 8.28 5.63
CA MET A 26 16.41 7.49 4.52
C MET A 26 14.97 7.86 4.23
N ASN A 27 14.67 8.06 2.94
CA ASN A 27 13.32 8.22 2.44
C ASN A 27 13.02 7.06 1.48
N VAL A 28 11.95 6.32 1.74
CA VAL A 28 11.56 5.16 0.94
C VAL A 28 10.10 5.27 0.58
N MET A 29 9.79 5.08 -0.70
CA MET A 29 8.45 4.87 -1.19
C MET A 29 8.21 3.37 -1.35
N LEU A 30 7.26 2.83 -0.63
CA LEU A 30 6.82 1.44 -0.73
C LEU A 30 5.49 1.39 -1.48
N GLU A 31 5.31 0.39 -2.31
CA GLU A 31 4.08 0.18 -3.05
C GLU A 31 3.49 -1.19 -2.69
N VAL A 32 2.22 -1.21 -2.31
CA VAL A 32 1.50 -2.46 -2.05
C VAL A 32 1.07 -3.05 -3.39
N GLN A 33 1.40 -4.31 -3.63
CA GLN A 33 1.05 -5.03 -4.85
C GLN A 33 -0.44 -5.39 -4.84
N VAL A 34 -1.28 -4.48 -5.34
CA VAL A 34 -2.75 -4.67 -5.39
C VAL A 34 -3.13 -5.86 -6.27
N GLU A 35 -2.33 -6.12 -7.30
CA GLU A 35 -2.46 -7.30 -8.14
C GLU A 35 -2.51 -8.60 -7.34
N ASP A 36 -1.61 -8.77 -6.37
CA ASP A 36 -1.54 -9.98 -5.55
C ASP A 36 -2.76 -10.12 -4.64
N VAL A 37 -3.29 -9.01 -4.14
CA VAL A 37 -4.54 -8.99 -3.37
C VAL A 37 -5.72 -9.45 -4.25
N VAL A 38 -5.85 -8.91 -5.46
CA VAL A 38 -6.91 -9.28 -6.40
C VAL A 38 -6.80 -10.75 -6.82
N LYS A 39 -5.59 -11.24 -7.10
CA LYS A 39 -5.33 -12.67 -7.41
C LYS A 39 -5.69 -13.58 -6.24
N ALA A 40 -5.29 -13.22 -5.03
CA ALA A 40 -5.63 -13.98 -3.83
C ALA A 40 -7.15 -14.08 -3.60
N LEU A 41 -7.88 -12.99 -3.89
CA LEU A 41 -9.34 -12.96 -3.79
C LEU A 41 -10.04 -13.80 -4.87
N ALA A 42 -9.46 -13.92 -6.07
CA ALA A 42 -9.97 -14.73 -7.17
C ALA A 42 -9.71 -16.23 -6.99
N GLY A 43 -8.73 -16.60 -6.15
CA GLY A 43 -8.37 -18.00 -5.92
C GLY A 43 -8.03 -18.74 -7.22
N ASP A 44 -8.68 -19.87 -7.46
CA ASP A 44 -8.43 -20.69 -8.66
C ASP A 44 -8.83 -19.97 -9.96
N SER A 45 -9.78 -19.03 -9.90
CA SER A 45 -10.23 -18.24 -11.05
C SER A 45 -9.19 -17.24 -11.56
N GLN A 46 -8.07 -17.05 -10.84
CA GLN A 46 -6.95 -16.20 -11.29
C GLN A 46 -6.32 -16.64 -12.62
N HIS A 47 -6.60 -17.86 -13.07
CA HIS A 47 -6.09 -18.41 -14.35
C HIS A 47 -7.05 -18.18 -15.52
N ASP A 48 -8.21 -17.59 -15.29
CA ASP A 48 -9.15 -17.22 -16.36
C ASP A 48 -8.47 -16.25 -17.34
N PRO A 49 -8.55 -16.49 -18.68
CA PRO A 49 -7.87 -15.66 -19.68
C PRO A 49 -8.28 -14.18 -19.63
N ALA A 50 -9.58 -13.89 -19.40
CA ALA A 50 -10.07 -12.52 -19.29
C ALA A 50 -9.56 -11.85 -18.02
N PHE A 51 -9.50 -12.60 -16.92
CA PHE A 51 -8.91 -12.13 -15.66
C PHE A 51 -7.43 -11.78 -15.83
N VAL A 52 -6.63 -12.68 -16.41
CA VAL A 52 -5.19 -12.46 -16.65
C VAL A 52 -4.98 -11.24 -17.55
N GLY A 53 -5.76 -11.11 -18.62
CA GLY A 53 -5.71 -9.95 -19.51
C GLY A 53 -6.07 -8.65 -18.80
N ALA A 54 -7.10 -8.67 -17.96
CA ALA A 54 -7.53 -7.49 -17.18
C ALA A 54 -6.48 -7.04 -16.16
N ILE A 55 -5.82 -7.98 -15.48
CA ILE A 55 -4.69 -7.69 -14.60
C ILE A 55 -3.53 -7.03 -15.39
N ALA A 56 -3.19 -7.58 -16.56
CA ALA A 56 -2.11 -7.03 -17.39
C ALA A 56 -2.39 -5.59 -17.83
N GLU A 57 -3.63 -5.28 -18.20
CA GLU A 57 -4.02 -3.91 -18.59
C GLU A 57 -4.03 -2.94 -17.41
N ALA A 58 -4.57 -3.36 -16.26
CA ALA A 58 -4.55 -2.54 -15.06
C ALA A 58 -3.10 -2.23 -14.62
N ASN A 59 -2.20 -3.21 -14.70
CA ASN A 59 -0.77 -3.03 -14.43
C ASN A 59 -0.11 -2.07 -15.43
N ALA A 60 -0.45 -2.16 -16.71
CA ALA A 60 0.06 -1.24 -17.72
C ALA A 60 -0.38 0.20 -17.43
N ALA A 61 -1.68 0.41 -17.14
CA ALA A 61 -2.20 1.72 -16.78
C ALA A 61 -1.55 2.31 -15.52
N LEU A 62 -1.28 1.46 -14.52
CA LEU A 62 -0.58 1.87 -13.31
C LEU A 62 0.86 2.30 -13.63
N LYS A 63 1.58 1.53 -14.44
CA LYS A 63 2.97 1.77 -14.83
C LYS A 63 3.10 3.04 -15.67
N ASP A 64 2.17 3.27 -16.58
CA ASP A 64 2.15 4.45 -17.46
C ASP A 64 1.63 5.70 -16.74
N GLY A 65 1.20 5.58 -15.46
CA GLY A 65 0.69 6.68 -14.66
C GLY A 65 -0.69 7.19 -15.10
N THR A 66 -1.40 6.45 -15.95
CA THR A 66 -2.75 6.80 -16.42
C THR A 66 -3.85 6.29 -15.48
N SER A 67 -3.53 5.29 -14.65
CA SER A 67 -4.46 4.75 -13.66
C SER A 67 -4.77 5.77 -12.56
N LYS A 68 -6.07 5.96 -12.30
CA LYS A 68 -6.55 6.71 -11.14
C LYS A 68 -7.03 5.78 -10.02
N ASP A 69 -7.43 4.59 -10.36
CA ASP A 69 -7.95 3.56 -9.44
C ASP A 69 -7.76 2.19 -10.09
N TYR A 70 -6.81 1.44 -9.57
CA TYR A 70 -6.43 0.12 -10.07
C TYR A 70 -7.62 -0.84 -10.19
N ILE A 71 -8.49 -0.89 -9.17
CA ILE A 71 -9.63 -1.79 -9.16
C ILE A 71 -10.63 -1.42 -10.26
N SER A 72 -10.92 -0.13 -10.43
CA SER A 72 -11.81 0.33 -11.50
C SER A 72 -11.25 0.05 -12.89
N ASP A 73 -9.94 0.17 -13.08
CA ASP A 73 -9.29 -0.13 -14.35
C ASP A 73 -9.34 -1.64 -14.64
N PHE A 74 -9.07 -2.47 -13.63
CA PHE A 74 -9.21 -3.92 -13.72
C PHE A 74 -10.65 -4.33 -14.09
N VAL A 75 -11.66 -3.79 -13.41
CA VAL A 75 -13.07 -4.11 -13.66
C VAL A 75 -13.48 -3.77 -15.09
N LYS A 76 -13.13 -2.58 -15.58
CA LYS A 76 -13.40 -2.17 -16.97
C LYS A 76 -12.74 -3.08 -17.99
N ALA A 77 -11.47 -3.43 -17.75
CA ALA A 77 -10.73 -4.32 -18.62
C ALA A 77 -11.37 -5.72 -18.63
N TYR A 78 -11.74 -6.25 -17.45
CA TYR A 78 -12.40 -7.55 -17.34
C TYR A 78 -13.73 -7.59 -18.08
N GLN A 79 -14.61 -6.61 -17.86
CA GLN A 79 -15.91 -6.53 -18.54
C GLN A 79 -15.77 -6.54 -20.08
N ARG A 80 -14.75 -5.86 -20.60
CA ARG A 80 -14.47 -5.84 -22.04
C ARG A 80 -13.92 -7.18 -22.56
N LEU A 81 -12.98 -7.78 -21.82
CA LEU A 81 -12.28 -9.01 -22.23
C LEU A 81 -13.13 -10.26 -22.05
N SER A 82 -14.02 -10.30 -21.06
CA SER A 82 -14.94 -11.40 -20.78
C SER A 82 -16.20 -11.38 -21.64
N ASN A 83 -16.36 -10.38 -22.55
CA ASN A 83 -17.59 -10.19 -23.34
C ASN A 83 -18.87 -10.12 -22.46
N GLY A 84 -18.80 -9.41 -21.34
CA GLY A 84 -19.91 -9.26 -20.41
C GLY A 84 -20.03 -10.39 -19.39
N GLY A 85 -18.99 -11.16 -19.16
CA GLY A 85 -18.92 -12.11 -18.06
C GLY A 85 -19.03 -11.42 -16.69
N SER A 86 -19.72 -12.08 -15.74
CA SER A 86 -19.94 -11.55 -14.40
C SER A 86 -18.67 -11.60 -13.57
N LEU A 87 -18.29 -10.49 -12.93
CA LEU A 87 -17.22 -10.45 -11.92
C LEU A 87 -17.51 -11.38 -10.73
N ALA A 88 -18.79 -11.53 -10.35
CA ALA A 88 -19.16 -12.39 -9.25
C ALA A 88 -18.73 -13.86 -9.49
N ALA A 89 -18.75 -14.33 -10.73
CA ALA A 89 -18.32 -15.70 -11.06
C ALA A 89 -16.83 -15.93 -10.80
N ILE A 90 -16.00 -14.87 -10.89
CA ILE A 90 -14.55 -14.93 -10.61
C ILE A 90 -14.26 -14.92 -9.11
N PHE A 91 -15.02 -14.11 -8.35
CA PHE A 91 -14.70 -13.82 -6.95
C PHE A 91 -15.57 -14.56 -5.94
N VAL A 92 -16.59 -15.32 -6.38
CA VAL A 92 -17.37 -16.16 -5.47
C VAL A 92 -16.52 -17.26 -4.89
N SER A 93 -16.58 -17.44 -3.57
CA SER A 93 -15.87 -18.50 -2.86
C SER A 93 -16.72 -19.05 -1.72
N PRO A 94 -16.62 -20.34 -1.40
CA PRO A 94 -17.32 -20.95 -0.25
C PRO A 94 -17.01 -20.28 1.09
N ASP A 95 -15.81 -19.74 1.23
CA ASP A 95 -15.34 -19.09 2.46
C ASP A 95 -15.81 -17.63 2.57
N ARG A 96 -16.39 -17.08 1.50
CA ARG A 96 -16.86 -15.70 1.42
C ARG A 96 -18.34 -15.65 1.18
N LYS A 97 -19.03 -14.99 2.10
CA LYS A 97 -20.51 -14.81 2.03
C LYS A 97 -20.93 -13.45 1.47
N ASP A 98 -19.97 -12.55 1.28
CA ASP A 98 -20.17 -11.17 0.83
C ASP A 98 -20.29 -11.06 -0.70
N ILE A 99 -19.85 -12.07 -1.45
CA ILE A 99 -20.03 -12.17 -2.90
C ILE A 99 -20.82 -13.45 -3.22
N THR A 100 -21.92 -13.30 -3.92
CA THR A 100 -22.74 -14.40 -4.44
C THR A 100 -22.81 -14.30 -5.96
N LEU A 101 -23.22 -15.37 -6.65
CA LEU A 101 -23.37 -15.35 -8.12
C LEU A 101 -24.40 -14.30 -8.61
N GLU A 102 -25.26 -13.83 -7.72
CA GLU A 102 -26.26 -12.79 -8.00
C GLU A 102 -25.74 -11.36 -7.73
N SER A 103 -24.54 -11.24 -7.17
CA SER A 103 -23.92 -9.93 -6.89
C SER A 103 -23.67 -9.17 -8.18
N SER A 104 -24.02 -7.88 -8.20
CA SER A 104 -23.71 -7.03 -9.34
C SER A 104 -22.20 -6.74 -9.44
N ASP A 105 -21.71 -6.46 -10.63
CA ASP A 105 -20.30 -6.08 -10.82
C ASP A 105 -19.92 -4.83 -10.00
N ALA A 106 -20.86 -3.90 -9.80
CA ALA A 106 -20.63 -2.72 -8.97
C ALA A 106 -20.47 -3.07 -7.48
N ASP A 107 -21.24 -4.04 -6.99
CA ASP A 107 -21.09 -4.52 -5.61
C ASP A 107 -19.77 -5.25 -5.42
N VAL A 108 -19.39 -6.10 -6.39
CA VAL A 108 -18.11 -6.80 -6.39
C VAL A 108 -16.95 -5.79 -6.42
N GLU A 109 -16.99 -4.77 -7.29
CA GLU A 109 -16.00 -3.71 -7.34
C GLU A 109 -15.82 -3.01 -5.98
N LYS A 110 -16.95 -2.68 -5.33
CA LYS A 110 -16.94 -2.06 -4.00
C LYS A 110 -16.30 -2.95 -2.95
N ILE A 111 -16.58 -4.25 -2.99
CA ILE A 111 -15.98 -5.23 -2.08
C ILE A 111 -14.47 -5.33 -2.35
N LEU A 112 -14.03 -5.43 -3.61
CA LEU A 112 -12.63 -5.49 -3.98
C LEU A 112 -11.87 -4.24 -3.49
N LYS A 113 -12.43 -3.06 -3.64
CA LYS A 113 -11.84 -1.81 -3.12
C LYS A 113 -11.68 -1.85 -1.59
N LYS A 114 -12.71 -2.31 -0.89
CA LYS A 114 -12.69 -2.45 0.57
C LYS A 114 -11.60 -3.43 1.02
N GLU A 115 -11.50 -4.59 0.39
CA GLU A 115 -10.50 -5.61 0.71
C GLU A 115 -9.08 -5.12 0.40
N THR A 116 -8.89 -4.45 -0.71
CA THR A 116 -7.62 -3.82 -1.07
C THR A 116 -7.21 -2.75 -0.05
N ASP A 117 -8.15 -1.90 0.35
CA ASP A 117 -7.90 -0.89 1.37
C ASP A 117 -7.54 -1.51 2.73
N ALA A 118 -8.19 -2.62 3.10
CA ALA A 118 -7.88 -3.37 4.31
C ALA A 118 -6.46 -3.98 4.24
N ALA A 119 -6.08 -4.54 3.09
CA ALA A 119 -4.74 -5.09 2.88
C ALA A 119 -3.65 -4.00 2.97
N ILE A 120 -3.90 -2.82 2.38
CA ILE A 120 -2.97 -1.67 2.48
C ILE A 120 -2.86 -1.20 3.95
N ALA A 121 -3.97 -1.14 4.67
CA ALA A 121 -3.96 -0.75 6.09
C ALA A 121 -3.22 -1.78 6.96
N ALA A 122 -3.38 -3.07 6.70
CA ALA A 122 -2.63 -4.12 7.36
C ALA A 122 -1.12 -4.01 7.08
N SER A 123 -0.72 -3.81 5.83
CA SER A 123 0.66 -3.60 5.44
C SER A 123 1.27 -2.37 6.13
N PHE A 124 0.52 -1.27 6.19
CA PHE A 124 0.93 -0.06 6.91
C PHE A 124 1.20 -0.35 8.41
N ASN A 125 0.31 -1.08 9.08
CA ASN A 125 0.48 -1.41 10.49
C ASN A 125 1.69 -2.33 10.73
N VAL A 126 1.91 -3.30 9.84
CA VAL A 126 3.09 -4.19 9.90
C VAL A 126 4.38 -3.38 9.74
N LEU A 127 4.45 -2.50 8.73
CA LEU A 127 5.60 -1.61 8.52
C LEU A 127 5.87 -0.73 9.72
N ARG A 128 4.83 -0.11 10.28
CA ARG A 128 4.94 0.72 11.48
C ARG A 128 5.51 -0.07 12.65
N SER A 129 4.95 -1.24 12.95
CA SER A 129 5.42 -2.09 14.03
C SER A 129 6.89 -2.48 13.85
N ARG A 130 7.33 -2.80 12.63
CA ARG A 130 8.74 -3.14 12.34
C ARG A 130 9.67 -1.97 12.55
N ILE A 131 9.27 -0.78 12.09
CA ILE A 131 10.07 0.45 12.24
C ILE A 131 10.19 0.82 13.72
N ASP A 132 9.11 0.70 14.48
CA ASP A 132 9.09 0.94 15.94
C ASP A 132 10.06 -0.02 16.67
N HIS A 133 10.06 -1.31 16.29
CA HIS A 133 10.98 -2.30 16.86
C HIS A 133 12.45 -2.06 16.48
N PHE A 134 12.69 -1.43 15.32
CA PHE A 134 14.05 -1.09 14.89
C PHE A 134 14.65 0.08 15.68
N GLY A 135 13.82 0.84 16.39
CA GLY A 135 14.28 1.91 17.28
C GLY A 135 14.68 3.19 16.55
N VAL A 136 14.14 3.46 15.38
CA VAL A 136 14.33 4.75 14.70
C VAL A 136 13.64 5.85 15.47
N THR A 137 14.37 6.94 15.73
CA THR A 137 13.81 8.10 16.43
C THR A 137 12.94 8.91 15.47
N GLN A 138 11.67 9.13 15.84
CA GLN A 138 10.71 9.97 15.11
C GLN A 138 10.53 9.56 13.63
N PRO A 139 10.17 8.31 13.33
CA PRO A 139 9.86 7.91 11.97
C PRO A 139 8.59 8.63 11.50
N ASN A 140 8.56 9.07 10.25
CA ASN A 140 7.36 9.56 9.61
C ASN A 140 6.89 8.51 8.60
N ILE A 141 5.71 7.95 8.83
CA ILE A 141 5.12 6.92 7.97
C ILE A 141 3.75 7.43 7.54
N GLN A 142 3.56 7.60 6.24
CA GLN A 142 2.33 8.16 5.67
C GLN A 142 1.80 7.28 4.55
N ARG A 143 0.50 7.00 4.59
CA ARG A 143 -0.23 6.44 3.46
C ARG A 143 -0.59 7.58 2.51
N LEU A 144 -0.16 7.48 1.24
CA LEU A 144 -0.48 8.50 0.25
C LEU A 144 -1.94 8.34 -0.20
N PRO A 145 -2.74 9.43 -0.21
CA PRO A 145 -4.14 9.38 -0.64
C PRO A 145 -4.26 8.90 -2.09
N ASN A 146 -5.30 8.14 -2.37
CA ASN A 146 -5.63 7.63 -3.71
C ASN A 146 -4.49 6.87 -4.39
N SER A 147 -3.60 6.29 -3.61
CA SER A 147 -2.50 5.47 -4.12
C SER A 147 -2.26 4.27 -3.22
N HIS A 148 -1.63 3.23 -3.79
CA HIS A 148 -1.24 2.04 -3.04
C HIS A 148 0.16 2.19 -2.42
N ARG A 149 0.60 3.45 -2.21
CA ARG A 149 1.94 3.81 -1.77
C ARG A 149 1.97 4.26 -0.33
N ILE A 150 3.05 3.88 0.34
CA ILE A 150 3.36 4.27 1.71
C ILE A 150 4.70 4.98 1.68
N LEU A 151 4.72 6.23 2.10
CA LEU A 151 5.93 7.01 2.29
C LEU A 151 6.50 6.72 3.68
N VAL A 152 7.78 6.38 3.73
CA VAL A 152 8.52 6.09 4.96
C VAL A 152 9.75 6.99 5.01
N GLU A 153 9.78 7.90 5.96
CA GLU A 153 10.91 8.79 6.22
C GLU A 153 11.54 8.45 7.56
N LEU A 154 12.81 8.12 7.55
CA LEU A 154 13.54 7.63 8.70
C LEU A 154 14.75 8.55 8.96
N PRO A 155 14.59 9.61 9.75
CA PRO A 155 15.68 10.53 10.06
C PRO A 155 16.76 9.86 10.90
N GLY A 156 18.02 10.21 10.64
CA GLY A 156 19.17 9.76 11.44
C GLY A 156 19.56 8.30 11.29
N VAL A 157 19.01 7.59 10.30
CA VAL A 157 19.39 6.19 10.01
C VAL A 157 20.82 6.13 9.51
N LYS A 158 21.68 5.37 10.21
CA LYS A 158 23.09 5.18 9.86
C LYS A 158 23.34 3.97 8.95
N GLU A 159 22.41 3.02 8.91
CA GLU A 159 22.52 1.76 8.16
C GLU A 159 21.32 1.57 7.19
N PRO A 160 21.25 2.32 6.07
CA PRO A 160 20.10 2.27 5.15
C PRO A 160 19.82 0.87 4.60
N GLU A 161 20.87 0.11 4.29
CA GLU A 161 20.72 -1.25 3.73
C GLU A 161 20.07 -2.23 4.71
N ARG A 162 20.34 -2.11 5.99
CA ARG A 162 19.72 -2.92 7.03
C ARG A 162 18.23 -2.61 7.16
N VAL A 163 17.88 -1.33 7.10
CA VAL A 163 16.47 -0.90 7.10
C VAL A 163 15.77 -1.35 5.83
N ARG A 164 16.40 -1.23 4.68
CA ARG A 164 15.83 -1.70 3.42
C ARG A 164 15.47 -3.19 3.49
N LYS A 165 16.38 -4.03 3.98
CA LYS A 165 16.11 -5.47 4.20
C LYS A 165 14.97 -5.71 5.18
N LEU A 166 14.87 -4.90 6.25
CA LEU A 166 13.77 -4.98 7.21
C LEU A 166 12.41 -4.66 6.55
N LEU A 167 12.38 -3.64 5.70
CA LEU A 167 11.15 -3.22 5.00
C LEU A 167 10.76 -4.18 3.88
N GLN A 168 11.74 -4.80 3.19
CA GLN A 168 11.51 -5.79 2.14
C GLN A 168 11.22 -7.19 2.67
N GLY A 169 11.61 -7.51 3.88
CA GLY A 169 11.43 -8.81 4.52
C GLY A 169 9.98 -9.08 4.91
N THR A 170 9.09 -8.88 3.95
CA THR A 170 7.69 -9.25 4.06
C THR A 170 7.38 -10.34 3.11
N ALA A 171 7.00 -11.41 3.55
CA ALA A 171 5.86 -12.12 2.97
C ALA A 171 5.48 -13.15 3.97
#